data_e1fae7f5af353555bd8656ff2c0fe9d2
#
_entry.id   e1fae7f5af353555bd8656ff2c0fe9d2
#
_cell.length_a   1.000
_cell.length_b   1.000
_cell.length_c   1.000
_cell.angle_alpha   90.00
_cell.angle_beta   90.00
_cell.angle_gamma   90.00
#
_symmetry.space_group_name_H-M   'P 1'
#
loop_
_entity.id
_entity.type
_entity.pdbx_description
1 polymer ?
#
loop_
_entity_poly.entity_id
_entity_poly.type
_entity_poly.pdbx_seq_one_letter_code
_entity_poly.pdbx_strand_id
1 'polypeptide(L)'
;ISHEVPYYRAHLKSAALLGTTVINDPFWWEADEKFFECTLARRLGVAVPKTVVLPNKQYIPDIDHSVSLRNLQFPLDWEQIASYTGLPAVLKPNTGGGWKDVFIVRTIEELITAYDQTGLKTMILQEFIDWDDYVRCICIGREHVLPIRYNPRAPFEQRYDIAHPVEGALRQQAINDARTLVDALGYDMDTVEFAVKGGVLYAIDFLNPAPDFDNFSIKEDNFRWVLDRMSDLVLGYARGEATPPWRNEMRWWKHVTRTPNPLQA
;
A
#
# COMPACT_ATOMS: atom_id res chain seq x y z
N ILE A 1 1.55 -15.22 4.37
CA ILE A 1 0.90 -14.80 5.64
C ILE A 1 0.23 -13.47 5.37
N SER A 2 -1.08 -13.37 5.61
CA SER A 2 -1.79 -12.11 5.43
C SER A 2 -1.39 -11.11 6.52
N HIS A 3 -0.87 -9.95 6.13
CA HIS A 3 -0.55 -8.85 7.04
C HIS A 3 -1.80 -8.28 7.75
N GLU A 4 -2.97 -8.48 7.17
CA GLU A 4 -4.26 -8.05 7.73
C GLU A 4 -4.69 -8.89 8.94
N VAL A 5 -4.02 -10.01 9.22
CA VAL A 5 -4.35 -10.87 10.36
C VAL A 5 -3.59 -10.42 11.61
N PRO A 6 -4.25 -9.78 12.60
CA PRO A 6 -3.60 -9.26 13.81
C PRO A 6 -2.78 -10.32 14.57
N TYR A 7 -3.21 -11.57 14.51
CA TYR A 7 -2.50 -12.69 15.11
C TYR A 7 -1.06 -12.85 14.59
N TYR A 8 -0.88 -12.89 13.27
CA TYR A 8 0.46 -13.02 12.69
C TYR A 8 1.32 -11.80 12.96
N ARG A 9 0.73 -10.61 12.87
CA ARG A 9 1.43 -9.35 13.15
C ARG A 9 1.96 -9.30 14.59
N ALA A 10 1.19 -9.78 15.57
CA ALA A 10 1.64 -9.86 16.95
C ALA A 10 2.87 -10.77 17.11
N HIS A 11 2.86 -11.95 16.47
CA HIS A 11 4.02 -12.85 16.49
C HIS A 11 5.24 -12.26 15.80
N LEU A 12 5.07 -11.62 14.65
CA LEU A 12 6.15 -11.01 13.89
C LEU A 12 6.78 -9.82 14.64
N LYS A 13 5.98 -9.00 15.33
CA LYS A 13 6.47 -7.94 16.22
C LYS A 13 7.31 -8.51 17.37
N SER A 14 6.85 -9.61 17.98
CA SER A 14 7.59 -10.29 19.04
C SER A 14 8.91 -10.88 18.53
N ALA A 15 8.90 -11.53 17.35
CA ALA A 15 10.09 -12.05 16.72
C ALA A 15 11.12 -10.96 16.41
N ALA A 16 10.65 -9.82 15.85
CA ALA A 16 11.50 -8.67 15.57
C ALA A 16 12.13 -8.10 16.85
N LEU A 17 11.37 -8.02 17.96
CA LEU A 17 11.91 -7.58 19.26
C LEU A 17 12.95 -8.54 19.82
N LEU A 18 12.86 -9.85 19.52
CA LEU A 18 13.85 -10.86 19.88
C LEU A 18 15.08 -10.87 18.95
N GLY A 19 15.18 -9.96 18.00
CA GLY A 19 16.33 -9.79 17.11
C GLY A 19 16.20 -10.45 15.75
N THR A 20 15.09 -11.13 15.46
CA THR A 20 14.83 -11.70 14.11
C THR A 20 14.60 -10.59 13.10
N THR A 21 15.28 -10.67 11.94
CA THR A 21 14.98 -9.80 10.81
C THR A 21 13.68 -10.24 10.17
N VAL A 22 12.68 -9.36 10.18
CA VAL A 22 11.38 -9.59 9.55
C VAL A 22 11.27 -8.67 8.34
N ILE A 23 10.99 -9.23 7.17
CA ILE A 23 10.76 -8.52 5.91
C ILE A 23 9.25 -8.62 5.59
N ASN A 24 8.52 -7.52 5.52
CA ASN A 24 8.87 -6.17 5.97
C ASN A 24 8.75 -6.03 7.49
N ASP A 25 9.28 -4.91 8.04
CA ASP A 25 9.18 -4.64 9.47
C ASP A 25 7.71 -4.51 9.91
N PRO A 26 7.26 -5.38 10.84
CA PRO A 26 5.86 -5.41 11.26
C PRO A 26 5.43 -4.19 12.08
N PHE A 27 6.37 -3.36 12.56
CA PHE A 27 6.04 -2.11 13.27
C PHE A 27 5.64 -1.00 12.30
N TRP A 28 6.07 -1.06 11.04
CA TRP A 28 5.68 -0.11 9.98
C TRP A 28 4.37 -0.46 9.31
N TRP A 29 3.85 -1.67 9.48
CA TRP A 29 2.55 -2.05 8.91
C TRP A 29 1.37 -1.25 9.47
N GLU A 30 1.56 -0.51 10.56
CA GLU A 30 0.56 0.44 11.06
C GLU A 30 0.39 1.66 10.13
N ALA A 31 1.33 1.89 9.23
CA ALA A 31 1.23 2.93 8.21
C ALA A 31 0.45 2.49 6.96
N ASP A 32 -0.05 1.24 6.92
CA ASP A 32 -0.88 0.70 5.83
C ASP A 32 -2.29 1.34 5.83
N GLU A 33 -2.31 2.65 5.58
CA GLU A 33 -3.51 3.48 5.50
C GLU A 33 -3.48 4.35 4.24
N LYS A 34 -4.45 4.14 3.34
CA LYS A 34 -4.50 4.79 2.03
C LYS A 34 -4.53 6.33 2.08
N PHE A 35 -5.11 6.91 3.11
CA PHE A 35 -5.08 8.36 3.28
C PHE A 35 -3.69 8.88 3.65
N PHE A 36 -2.99 8.16 4.53
CA PHE A 36 -1.60 8.46 4.87
C PHE A 36 -0.69 8.31 3.64
N GLU A 37 -0.85 7.22 2.89
CA GLU A 37 -0.13 6.98 1.63
C GLU A 37 -0.21 8.17 0.68
N CYS A 38 -1.43 8.61 0.37
CA CYS A 38 -1.67 9.75 -0.53
C CYS A 38 -1.03 11.04 0.00
N THR A 39 -1.04 11.25 1.31
CA THR A 39 -0.41 12.41 1.94
C THR A 39 1.11 12.35 1.82
N LEU A 40 1.72 11.20 2.10
CA LEU A 40 3.15 10.97 1.96
C LEU A 40 3.61 11.14 0.52
N ALA A 41 2.98 10.46 -0.43
CA ALA A 41 3.33 10.54 -1.85
C ALA A 41 3.29 11.97 -2.37
N ARG A 42 2.26 12.73 -2.02
CA ARG A 42 2.16 14.16 -2.39
C ARG A 42 3.32 14.99 -1.82
N ARG A 43 3.75 14.74 -0.58
CA ARG A 43 4.91 15.43 0.00
C ARG A 43 6.23 15.06 -0.67
N LEU A 44 6.32 13.85 -1.22
CA LEU A 44 7.47 13.36 -1.97
C LEU A 44 7.48 13.80 -3.45
N GLY A 45 6.42 14.49 -3.90
CA GLY A 45 6.29 14.94 -5.29
C GLY A 45 5.77 13.87 -6.25
N VAL A 46 5.30 12.74 -5.74
CA VAL A 46 4.63 11.70 -6.53
C VAL A 46 3.15 12.04 -6.67
N ALA A 47 2.63 12.00 -7.89
CA ALA A 47 1.23 12.30 -8.15
C ALA A 47 0.31 11.23 -7.56
N VAL A 48 -0.76 11.68 -6.92
CA VAL A 48 -1.82 10.84 -6.36
C VAL A 48 -3.19 11.44 -6.66
N PRO A 49 -4.26 10.64 -6.77
CA PRO A 49 -5.60 11.17 -6.90
C PRO A 49 -5.99 12.03 -5.69
N LYS A 50 -6.87 13.00 -5.89
CA LYS A 50 -7.47 13.75 -4.78
C LYS A 50 -8.21 12.79 -3.87
N THR A 51 -7.94 12.86 -2.58
CA THR A 51 -8.46 11.90 -1.60
C THR A 51 -8.94 12.61 -0.35
N VAL A 52 -10.09 12.19 0.17
CA VAL A 52 -10.69 12.64 1.42
C VAL A 52 -10.92 11.44 2.31
N VAL A 53 -10.56 11.51 3.58
CA VAL A 53 -10.94 10.49 4.57
C VAL A 53 -12.32 10.81 5.13
N LEU A 54 -13.17 9.80 5.22
CA LEU A 54 -14.52 9.91 5.75
C LEU A 54 -14.60 9.24 7.13
N PRO A 55 -15.31 9.85 8.08
CA PRO A 55 -15.54 9.21 9.37
C PRO A 55 -16.32 7.90 9.20
N ASN A 56 -16.29 7.06 10.23
CA ASN A 56 -17.10 5.85 10.23
C ASN A 56 -18.59 6.20 10.20
N LYS A 57 -19.36 5.46 9.42
CA LYS A 57 -20.84 5.63 9.39
C LYS A 57 -21.47 5.20 10.70
N GLN A 58 -20.93 4.17 11.33
CA GLN A 58 -21.38 3.65 12.62
C GLN A 58 -20.19 3.53 13.57
N TYR A 59 -20.48 3.53 14.86
CA TYR A 59 -19.52 3.36 15.92
C TYR A 59 -19.94 2.18 16.80
N ILE A 60 -18.98 1.63 17.55
CA ILE A 60 -19.27 0.52 18.47
C ILE A 60 -20.35 0.96 19.48
N PRO A 61 -21.24 0.04 19.89
CA PRO A 61 -22.24 0.31 20.93
C PRO A 61 -21.59 0.85 22.21
N ASP A 62 -22.38 1.57 23.01
CA ASP A 62 -21.98 2.09 24.32
C ASP A 62 -20.94 3.23 24.34
N ILE A 63 -20.63 3.82 23.19
CA ILE A 63 -19.89 5.09 23.12
C ILE A 63 -20.89 6.24 23.18
N ASP A 64 -20.69 7.18 24.10
CA ASP A 64 -21.39 8.47 24.07
C ASP A 64 -20.84 9.33 22.95
N HIS A 65 -21.50 9.30 21.82
CA HIS A 65 -21.09 10.01 20.61
C HIS A 65 -21.16 11.53 20.80
N SER A 66 -22.07 12.03 21.66
CA SER A 66 -22.21 13.46 21.93
C SER A 66 -20.98 14.07 22.60
N VAL A 67 -20.28 13.27 23.39
CA VAL A 67 -19.03 13.67 24.06
C VAL A 67 -17.80 13.28 23.25
N SER A 68 -17.72 12.02 22.82
CA SER A 68 -16.52 11.47 22.18
C SER A 68 -16.29 12.02 20.76
N LEU A 69 -17.36 12.37 20.04
CA LEU A 69 -17.31 12.84 18.65
C LEU A 69 -17.72 14.31 18.48
N ARG A 70 -17.74 15.09 19.56
CA ARG A 70 -18.19 16.48 19.56
C ARG A 70 -17.40 17.40 18.59
N ASN A 71 -16.19 17.00 18.19
CA ASN A 71 -15.37 17.74 17.25
C ASN A 71 -15.59 17.30 15.80
N LEU A 72 -16.39 16.27 15.57
CA LEU A 72 -16.70 15.78 14.24
C LEU A 72 -17.85 16.59 13.66
N GLN A 73 -17.66 17.11 12.44
CA GLN A 73 -18.68 17.90 11.75
C GLN A 73 -19.74 16.98 11.17
N PHE A 74 -20.99 17.15 11.61
CA PHE A 74 -22.16 16.49 11.05
C PHE A 74 -23.30 17.52 10.83
N PRO A 75 -24.10 17.34 9.78
CA PRO A 75 -23.94 16.36 8.68
C PRO A 75 -22.69 16.64 7.85
N LEU A 76 -22.19 15.62 7.14
CA LEU A 76 -21.09 15.79 6.20
C LEU A 76 -21.57 16.66 5.01
N ASP A 77 -20.70 17.59 4.58
CA ASP A 77 -20.95 18.38 3.37
C ASP A 77 -20.59 17.57 2.12
N TRP A 78 -21.53 16.74 1.68
CA TRP A 78 -21.34 15.83 0.55
C TRP A 78 -21.06 16.58 -0.76
N GLU A 79 -21.62 17.76 -0.95
CA GLU A 79 -21.38 18.57 -2.13
C GLU A 79 -19.92 19.08 -2.17
N GLN A 80 -19.43 19.59 -1.05
CA GLN A 80 -18.04 20.04 -0.95
C GLN A 80 -17.06 18.88 -1.12
N ILE A 81 -17.34 17.72 -0.51
CA ILE A 81 -16.51 16.51 -0.62
C ILE A 81 -16.46 16.03 -2.08
N ALA A 82 -17.63 15.90 -2.74
CA ALA A 82 -17.71 15.49 -4.13
C ALA A 82 -17.09 16.52 -5.09
N SER A 83 -17.24 17.81 -4.81
CA SER A 83 -16.59 18.88 -5.59
C SER A 83 -15.06 18.80 -5.52
N TYR A 84 -14.49 18.41 -4.39
CA TYR A 84 -13.04 18.27 -4.23
C TYR A 84 -12.49 17.05 -4.98
N THR A 85 -13.11 15.88 -4.87
CA THR A 85 -12.64 14.65 -5.53
C THR A 85 -13.05 14.57 -6.99
N GLY A 86 -14.14 15.26 -7.38
CA GLY A 86 -14.84 15.05 -8.63
C GLY A 86 -15.73 13.80 -8.59
N LEU A 87 -16.56 13.66 -9.62
CA LEU A 87 -17.36 12.46 -9.88
C LEU A 87 -17.16 12.06 -11.34
N PRO A 88 -17.02 10.76 -11.69
CA PRO A 88 -17.08 9.64 -10.75
C PRO A 88 -15.91 9.62 -9.75
N ALA A 89 -16.14 8.99 -8.58
CA ALA A 89 -15.15 8.80 -7.54
C ALA A 89 -15.15 7.34 -7.04
N VAL A 90 -14.09 6.95 -6.31
CA VAL A 90 -13.96 5.63 -5.70
C VAL A 90 -14.10 5.76 -4.19
N LEU A 91 -15.15 5.16 -3.62
CA LEU A 91 -15.31 4.97 -2.19
C LEU A 91 -14.72 3.61 -1.83
N LYS A 92 -13.70 3.58 -0.96
CA LYS A 92 -13.00 2.34 -0.56
C LYS A 92 -12.53 2.41 0.89
N PRO A 93 -12.32 1.26 1.56
CA PRO A 93 -11.76 1.25 2.92
C PRO A 93 -10.38 1.91 2.96
N ASN A 94 -10.12 2.66 4.03
CA ASN A 94 -8.81 3.26 4.30
C ASN A 94 -7.73 2.21 4.50
N THR A 95 -8.08 1.05 5.07
CA THR A 95 -7.19 -0.10 5.28
C THR A 95 -7.70 -1.33 4.55
N GLY A 96 -6.81 -2.29 4.27
CA GLY A 96 -7.15 -3.53 3.58
C GLY A 96 -7.05 -3.45 2.06
N GLY A 97 -7.26 -4.59 1.39
CA GLY A 97 -7.06 -4.76 -0.05
C GLY A 97 -8.05 -5.73 -0.69
N GLY A 98 -7.70 -6.23 -1.88
CA GLY A 98 -8.47 -7.28 -2.57
C GLY A 98 -9.80 -6.82 -3.18
N TRP A 99 -9.99 -5.54 -3.43
CA TRP A 99 -11.23 -4.97 -4.02
C TRP A 99 -12.48 -5.13 -3.15
N LYS A 100 -12.31 -5.48 -1.88
CA LYS A 100 -13.43 -5.65 -0.95
C LYS A 100 -13.98 -4.29 -0.54
N ASP A 101 -15.31 -4.14 -0.61
CA ASP A 101 -16.03 -2.91 -0.24
C ASP A 101 -15.57 -1.66 -1.03
N VAL A 102 -15.23 -1.84 -2.30
CA VAL A 102 -14.86 -0.77 -3.23
C VAL A 102 -16.07 -0.44 -4.10
N PHE A 103 -16.48 0.83 -4.10
CA PHE A 103 -17.63 1.34 -4.84
C PHE A 103 -17.18 2.45 -5.80
N ILE A 104 -17.57 2.36 -7.06
CA ILE A 104 -17.44 3.49 -8.01
C ILE A 104 -18.77 4.24 -7.98
N VAL A 105 -18.73 5.49 -7.52
CA VAL A 105 -19.90 6.34 -7.35
C VAL A 105 -19.89 7.46 -8.38
N ARG A 106 -21.03 7.71 -9.01
CA ARG A 106 -21.18 8.68 -10.11
C ARG A 106 -22.01 9.89 -9.73
N THR A 107 -22.80 9.75 -8.66
CA THR A 107 -23.64 10.83 -8.13
C THR A 107 -23.48 10.92 -6.62
N ILE A 108 -23.93 12.04 -6.04
CA ILE A 108 -23.92 12.21 -4.57
C ILE A 108 -24.87 11.21 -3.91
N GLU A 109 -26.00 10.89 -4.53
CA GLU A 109 -26.96 9.90 -4.04
C GLU A 109 -26.35 8.50 -3.99
N GLU A 110 -25.61 8.10 -5.04
CA GLU A 110 -24.86 6.85 -5.05
C GLU A 110 -23.79 6.82 -3.94
N LEU A 111 -23.08 7.94 -3.75
CA LEU A 111 -22.07 8.08 -2.69
C LEU A 111 -22.69 7.90 -1.30
N ILE A 112 -23.78 8.59 -1.00
CA ILE A 112 -24.47 8.48 0.30
C ILE A 112 -24.98 7.05 0.49
N THR A 113 -25.58 6.45 -0.53
CA THR A 113 -26.09 5.08 -0.48
C THR A 113 -24.98 4.07 -0.20
N ALA A 114 -23.83 4.21 -0.86
CA ALA A 114 -22.68 3.36 -0.63
C ALA A 114 -22.07 3.57 0.77
N TYR A 115 -21.93 4.83 1.19
CA TYR A 115 -21.41 5.17 2.51
C TYR A 115 -22.28 4.62 3.64
N ASP A 116 -23.59 4.63 3.48
CA ASP A 116 -24.53 4.09 4.47
C ASP A 116 -24.34 2.58 4.74
N GLN A 117 -23.70 1.86 3.82
CA GLN A 117 -23.41 0.43 3.94
C GLN A 117 -22.03 0.13 4.57
N THR A 118 -21.21 1.14 4.83
CA THR A 118 -19.81 0.95 5.27
C THR A 118 -19.65 0.56 6.75
N GLY A 119 -20.68 0.81 7.56
CA GLY A 119 -20.71 0.40 8.97
C GLY A 119 -19.58 1.02 9.80
N LEU A 120 -18.79 0.17 10.44
CA LEU A 120 -17.68 0.56 11.33
C LEU A 120 -16.36 0.87 10.60
N LYS A 121 -16.35 0.85 9.26
CA LYS A 121 -15.13 1.06 8.48
C LYS A 121 -14.85 2.55 8.29
N THR A 122 -13.59 2.94 8.50
CA THR A 122 -13.09 4.21 8.01
C THR A 122 -12.90 4.12 6.50
N MET A 123 -13.51 5.01 5.77
CA MET A 123 -13.47 5.02 4.31
C MET A 123 -12.66 6.19 3.78
N ILE A 124 -12.17 6.08 2.56
CA ILE A 124 -11.72 7.22 1.75
C ILE A 124 -12.59 7.36 0.52
N LEU A 125 -12.83 8.62 0.14
CA LEU A 125 -13.34 8.96 -1.19
C LEU A 125 -12.17 9.48 -2.01
N GLN A 126 -11.93 8.86 -3.17
CA GLN A 126 -10.79 9.16 -4.02
C GLN A 126 -11.24 9.47 -5.43
N GLU A 127 -10.62 10.48 -6.06
CA GLU A 127 -10.79 10.82 -7.48
C GLU A 127 -10.62 9.56 -8.33
N PHE A 128 -11.58 9.36 -9.26
CA PHE A 128 -11.48 8.26 -10.22
C PHE A 128 -10.57 8.64 -11.37
N ILE A 129 -9.43 7.99 -11.49
CA ILE A 129 -8.54 8.16 -12.65
C ILE A 129 -9.02 7.23 -13.76
N ASP A 130 -9.58 7.82 -14.82
CA ASP A 130 -9.90 7.08 -16.04
C ASP A 130 -8.62 6.91 -16.87
N TRP A 131 -7.86 5.88 -16.54
CA TRP A 131 -6.52 5.64 -17.01
C TRP A 131 -6.46 5.14 -18.47
N ASP A 132 -5.40 5.57 -19.16
CA ASP A 132 -5.04 5.14 -20.52
C ASP A 132 -4.15 3.89 -20.49
N ASP A 133 -3.34 3.77 -19.43
CA ASP A 133 -2.43 2.65 -19.16
C ASP A 133 -2.33 2.43 -17.65
N TYR A 134 -1.87 1.25 -17.24
CA TYR A 134 -1.74 0.92 -15.82
C TYR A 134 -0.46 0.11 -15.60
N VAL A 135 0.35 0.53 -14.65
CA VAL A 135 1.64 -0.07 -14.35
C VAL A 135 1.67 -0.55 -12.91
N ARG A 136 2.08 -1.79 -12.71
CA ARG A 136 2.40 -2.31 -11.39
C ARG A 136 3.90 -2.56 -11.30
N CYS A 137 4.54 -1.96 -10.30
CA CYS A 137 5.95 -2.11 -10.03
C CYS A 137 6.14 -3.14 -8.91
N ILE A 138 6.92 -4.19 -9.16
CA ILE A 138 7.42 -5.09 -8.12
C ILE A 138 8.70 -4.46 -7.58
N CYS A 139 8.77 -4.25 -6.26
CA CYS A 139 9.89 -3.58 -5.59
C CYS A 139 10.55 -4.53 -4.59
N ILE A 140 11.88 -4.72 -4.69
CA ILE A 140 12.68 -5.56 -3.80
C ILE A 140 13.91 -4.79 -3.32
N GLY A 141 14.15 -4.79 -2.01
CA GLY A 141 15.31 -4.16 -1.39
C GLY A 141 15.38 -2.65 -1.61
N ARG A 142 14.25 -2.01 -1.99
CA ARG A 142 14.13 -0.58 -2.31
C ARG A 142 14.94 -0.09 -3.52
N GLU A 143 15.84 -0.90 -4.03
CA GLU A 143 16.69 -0.56 -5.18
C GLU A 143 16.18 -1.18 -6.48
N HIS A 144 15.67 -2.40 -6.40
CA HIS A 144 15.25 -3.16 -7.56
C HIS A 144 13.77 -2.97 -7.82
N VAL A 145 13.44 -2.37 -8.97
CA VAL A 145 12.05 -2.11 -9.38
C VAL A 145 11.82 -2.71 -10.76
N LEU A 146 10.80 -3.55 -10.87
CA LEU A 146 10.34 -4.17 -12.11
C LEU A 146 8.95 -3.62 -12.48
N PRO A 147 8.85 -2.62 -13.37
CA PRO A 147 7.57 -2.15 -13.89
C PRO A 147 6.98 -3.15 -14.88
N ILE A 148 5.71 -3.51 -14.71
CA ILE A 148 4.98 -4.44 -15.55
C ILE A 148 3.64 -3.81 -15.89
N ARG A 149 3.16 -3.96 -17.14
CA ARG A 149 1.79 -3.56 -17.49
C ARG A 149 0.81 -4.45 -16.75
N TYR A 150 -0.19 -3.82 -16.18
CA TYR A 150 -1.14 -4.47 -15.32
C TYR A 150 -2.55 -3.98 -15.62
N ASN A 151 -3.51 -4.89 -15.72
CA ASN A 151 -4.90 -4.53 -15.88
C ASN A 151 -5.74 -5.03 -14.69
N PRO A 152 -6.01 -4.19 -13.69
CA PRO A 152 -6.78 -4.59 -12.51
C PRO A 152 -8.24 -4.99 -12.84
N ARG A 153 -8.75 -4.61 -14.02
CA ARG A 153 -10.12 -4.95 -14.48
C ARG A 153 -10.18 -6.31 -15.18
N ALA A 154 -9.02 -6.88 -15.55
CA ALA A 154 -8.98 -8.19 -16.21
C ALA A 154 -9.19 -9.34 -15.20
N PRO A 155 -9.60 -10.52 -15.67
CA PRO A 155 -9.54 -11.75 -14.87
C PRO A 155 -8.14 -11.95 -14.28
N PHE A 156 -8.08 -12.56 -13.10
CA PHE A 156 -6.85 -12.67 -12.31
C PHE A 156 -5.63 -13.18 -13.10
N GLU A 157 -5.82 -14.23 -13.92
CA GLU A 157 -4.74 -14.82 -14.71
C GLU A 157 -4.25 -13.94 -15.87
N GLN A 158 -5.00 -12.89 -16.23
CA GLN A 158 -4.73 -12.01 -17.37
C GLN A 158 -4.32 -10.59 -16.95
N ARG A 159 -4.13 -10.35 -15.66
CA ARG A 159 -3.82 -9.01 -15.16
C ARG A 159 -2.42 -8.53 -15.54
N TYR A 160 -1.44 -9.44 -15.60
CA TYR A 160 -0.07 -9.10 -15.95
C TYR A 160 0.15 -9.30 -17.46
N ASP A 161 0.46 -8.21 -18.16
CA ASP A 161 0.80 -8.24 -19.58
C ASP A 161 2.33 -8.25 -19.74
N ILE A 162 2.88 -9.44 -19.99
CA ILE A 162 4.30 -9.66 -20.22
C ILE A 162 4.70 -9.46 -21.69
N ALA A 163 3.73 -9.46 -22.61
CA ALA A 163 3.98 -9.31 -24.04
C ALA A 163 4.30 -7.88 -24.45
N HIS A 164 3.81 -6.91 -23.68
CA HIS A 164 3.99 -5.49 -23.95
C HIS A 164 4.74 -4.81 -22.79
N PRO A 165 6.08 -4.84 -22.77
CA PRO A 165 6.87 -4.29 -21.68
C PRO A 165 6.65 -2.78 -21.52
N VAL A 166 6.83 -2.30 -20.28
CA VAL A 166 6.87 -0.86 -20.01
C VAL A 166 8.25 -0.33 -20.45
N GLU A 167 8.28 0.66 -21.34
CA GLU A 167 9.51 1.15 -21.96
C GLU A 167 9.65 2.68 -21.87
N GLY A 168 10.81 3.19 -22.28
CA GLY A 168 11.09 4.60 -22.45
C GLY A 168 10.94 5.44 -21.18
N ALA A 169 10.41 6.64 -21.33
CA ALA A 169 10.23 7.61 -20.25
C ALA A 169 9.25 7.11 -19.19
N LEU A 170 8.19 6.42 -19.58
CA LEU A 170 7.20 5.84 -18.68
C LEU A 170 7.85 4.86 -17.72
N ARG A 171 8.70 3.96 -18.25
CA ARG A 171 9.44 2.98 -17.42
C ARG A 171 10.35 3.67 -16.40
N GLN A 172 11.11 4.67 -16.86
CA GLN A 172 12.03 5.37 -15.97
C GLN A 172 11.32 6.14 -14.86
N GLN A 173 10.21 6.79 -15.20
CA GLN A 173 9.40 7.50 -14.21
C GLN A 173 8.77 6.52 -13.19
N ALA A 174 8.20 5.41 -13.66
CA ALA A 174 7.63 4.38 -12.76
C ALA A 174 8.69 3.84 -11.78
N ILE A 175 9.92 3.60 -12.25
CA ILE A 175 11.04 3.18 -11.38
C ILE A 175 11.37 4.25 -10.35
N ASN A 176 11.50 5.51 -10.76
CA ASN A 176 11.89 6.60 -9.87
C ASN A 176 10.82 6.85 -8.80
N ASP A 177 9.54 6.93 -9.21
CA ASP A 177 8.43 7.19 -8.31
C ASP A 177 8.24 6.02 -7.32
N ALA A 178 8.30 4.76 -7.82
CA ALA A 178 8.22 3.59 -6.95
C ALA A 178 9.35 3.53 -5.93
N ARG A 179 10.61 3.79 -6.34
CA ARG A 179 11.76 3.88 -5.42
C ARG A 179 11.56 4.95 -4.36
N THR A 180 11.11 6.13 -4.75
CA THR A 180 10.85 7.24 -3.84
C THR A 180 9.84 6.84 -2.76
N LEU A 181 8.79 6.12 -3.14
CA LEU A 181 7.76 5.66 -2.21
C LEU A 181 8.28 4.56 -1.28
N VAL A 182 8.86 3.48 -1.81
CA VAL A 182 9.31 2.35 -0.98
C VAL A 182 10.49 2.69 -0.08
N ASP A 183 11.35 3.62 -0.50
CA ASP A 183 12.44 4.13 0.35
C ASP A 183 11.89 4.91 1.53
N ALA A 184 10.94 5.81 1.29
CA ALA A 184 10.30 6.59 2.35
C ALA A 184 9.48 5.72 3.33
N LEU A 185 8.91 4.61 2.84
CA LEU A 185 8.16 3.64 3.64
C LEU A 185 9.09 2.67 4.39
N GLY A 186 10.34 2.51 3.94
CA GLY A 186 11.26 1.52 4.49
C GLY A 186 10.87 0.09 4.18
N TYR A 187 10.16 -0.15 3.06
CA TYR A 187 9.71 -1.48 2.65
C TYR A 187 10.74 -2.15 1.76
N ASP A 188 11.20 -3.32 2.20
CA ASP A 188 12.11 -4.16 1.43
C ASP A 188 11.39 -5.03 0.38
N MET A 189 10.08 -5.13 0.48
CA MET A 189 9.23 -5.90 -0.41
C MET A 189 7.90 -5.18 -0.56
N ASP A 190 7.53 -4.77 -1.78
CA ASP A 190 6.30 -4.03 -2.03
C ASP A 190 5.81 -4.19 -3.47
N THR A 191 4.57 -3.81 -3.72
CA THR A 191 4.06 -3.53 -5.06
C THR A 191 3.45 -2.14 -5.10
N VAL A 192 3.89 -1.34 -6.06
CA VAL A 192 3.36 0.01 -6.30
C VAL A 192 2.53 0.02 -7.56
N GLU A 193 1.28 0.43 -7.46
CA GLU A 193 0.35 0.52 -8.59
C GLU A 193 0.17 1.97 -9.05
N PHE A 194 0.35 2.18 -10.35
CA PHE A 194 0.17 3.47 -11.01
C PHE A 194 -0.92 3.41 -12.08
N ALA A 195 -1.93 4.27 -11.96
CA ALA A 195 -2.82 4.60 -13.05
C ALA A 195 -2.16 5.70 -13.91
N VAL A 196 -2.05 5.48 -15.21
CA VAL A 196 -1.43 6.44 -16.13
C VAL A 196 -2.52 7.19 -16.90
N LYS A 197 -2.54 8.52 -16.79
CA LYS A 197 -3.49 9.38 -17.50
C LYS A 197 -2.76 10.57 -18.12
N GLY A 198 -2.86 10.69 -19.44
CA GLY A 198 -2.20 11.80 -20.15
C GLY A 198 -0.69 11.88 -19.90
N GLY A 199 -0.01 10.75 -19.70
CA GLY A 199 1.42 10.66 -19.38
C GLY A 199 1.79 10.91 -17.91
N VAL A 200 0.82 11.18 -17.03
CA VAL A 200 1.04 11.33 -15.58
C VAL A 200 0.79 9.99 -14.89
N LEU A 201 1.72 9.55 -14.03
CA LEU A 201 1.59 8.37 -13.19
C LEU A 201 0.97 8.76 -11.85
N TYR A 202 -0.25 8.32 -11.58
CA TYR A 202 -0.93 8.50 -10.31
C TYR A 202 -0.75 7.25 -9.46
N ALA A 203 -0.06 7.34 -8.34
CA ALA A 203 0.05 6.22 -7.39
C ALA A 203 -1.31 5.95 -6.74
N ILE A 204 -1.80 4.71 -6.87
CA ILE A 204 -3.16 4.31 -6.49
C ILE A 204 -3.16 3.41 -5.24
N ASP A 205 -2.21 2.47 -5.17
CA ASP A 205 -2.05 1.50 -4.07
C ASP A 205 -0.57 1.11 -3.99
N PHE A 206 0.05 1.33 -2.84
CA PHE A 206 1.51 1.19 -2.71
C PHE A 206 1.99 0.93 -1.27
N LEU A 207 1.09 0.47 -0.41
CA LEU A 207 1.43 -0.09 0.89
C LEU A 207 0.96 -1.53 0.95
N ASN A 208 1.76 -2.42 0.41
CA ASN A 208 1.49 -3.84 0.47
C ASN A 208 2.68 -4.57 1.12
N PRO A 209 2.73 -4.63 2.47
CA PRO A 209 3.86 -5.20 3.19
C PRO A 209 4.04 -6.71 2.98
N ALA A 210 3.07 -7.38 2.38
CA ALA A 210 3.10 -8.80 2.06
C ALA A 210 2.47 -9.08 0.68
N PRO A 211 3.07 -8.55 -0.41
CA PRO A 211 2.52 -8.69 -1.75
C PRO A 211 2.50 -10.15 -2.22
N ASP A 212 1.53 -10.46 -3.07
CA ASP A 212 1.45 -11.75 -3.74
C ASP A 212 2.50 -11.81 -4.86
N PHE A 213 3.54 -12.60 -4.63
CA PHE A 213 4.60 -12.90 -5.58
C PHE A 213 4.58 -14.36 -6.02
N ASP A 214 3.45 -15.04 -5.90
CA ASP A 214 3.31 -16.41 -6.38
C ASP A 214 3.52 -16.51 -7.89
N ASN A 215 4.19 -17.58 -8.34
CA ASN A 215 4.48 -17.81 -9.75
C ASN A 215 3.22 -17.81 -10.63
N PHE A 216 2.12 -18.36 -10.11
CA PHE A 216 0.85 -18.37 -10.82
C PHE A 216 0.31 -16.95 -11.06
N SER A 217 0.48 -16.06 -10.06
CA SER A 217 0.02 -14.68 -10.12
C SER A 217 0.88 -13.83 -11.06
N ILE A 218 2.20 -13.76 -10.80
CA ILE A 218 3.09 -12.82 -11.48
C ILE A 218 3.79 -13.36 -12.72
N LYS A 219 3.60 -14.65 -13.05
CA LYS A 219 4.21 -15.39 -14.15
C LYS A 219 5.68 -15.73 -13.92
N GLU A 220 6.15 -16.78 -14.60
CA GLU A 220 7.44 -17.44 -14.40
C GLU A 220 8.64 -16.47 -14.44
N ASP A 221 8.73 -15.63 -15.48
CA ASP A 221 9.88 -14.74 -15.64
C ASP A 221 9.95 -13.69 -14.55
N ASN A 222 8.81 -13.10 -14.16
CA ASN A 222 8.73 -12.16 -13.05
C ASN A 222 9.02 -12.84 -11.72
N PHE A 223 8.52 -14.07 -11.53
CA PHE A 223 8.79 -14.87 -10.34
C PHE A 223 10.29 -15.17 -10.18
N ARG A 224 10.97 -15.57 -11.25
CA ARG A 224 12.43 -15.77 -11.23
C ARG A 224 13.17 -14.52 -10.87
N TRP A 225 12.79 -13.37 -11.44
CA TRP A 225 13.39 -12.09 -11.10
C TRP A 225 13.19 -11.76 -9.60
N VAL A 226 12.00 -11.98 -9.06
CA VAL A 226 11.71 -11.80 -7.62
C VAL A 226 12.56 -12.74 -6.78
N LEU A 227 12.62 -14.03 -7.15
CA LEU A 227 13.39 -15.04 -6.43
C LEU A 227 14.87 -14.67 -6.33
N ASP A 228 15.49 -14.23 -7.43
CA ASP A 228 16.88 -13.80 -7.47
C ASP A 228 17.11 -12.59 -6.54
N ARG A 229 16.30 -11.54 -6.66
CA ARG A 229 16.46 -10.31 -5.85
C ARG A 229 16.17 -10.55 -4.38
N MET A 230 15.14 -11.34 -4.05
CA MET A 230 14.84 -11.71 -2.66
C MET A 230 15.94 -12.59 -2.05
N SER A 231 16.51 -13.50 -2.82
CA SER A 231 17.63 -14.33 -2.36
C SER A 231 18.85 -13.47 -2.03
N ASP A 232 19.21 -12.54 -2.90
CA ASP A 232 20.33 -11.60 -2.68
C ASP A 232 20.08 -10.77 -1.40
N LEU A 233 18.88 -10.22 -1.24
CA LEU A 233 18.49 -9.42 -0.07
C LEU A 233 18.59 -10.22 1.24
N VAL A 234 17.99 -11.41 1.28
CA VAL A 234 17.97 -12.28 2.47
C VAL A 234 19.38 -12.72 2.83
N LEU A 235 20.20 -13.13 1.85
CA LEU A 235 21.58 -13.51 2.07
C LEU A 235 22.44 -12.33 2.55
N GLY A 236 22.23 -11.13 2.01
CA GLY A 236 22.90 -9.91 2.47
C GLY A 236 22.61 -9.62 3.94
N TYR A 237 21.36 -9.74 4.37
CA TYR A 237 20.99 -9.58 5.78
C TYR A 237 21.54 -10.71 6.67
N ALA A 238 21.49 -11.96 6.21
CA ALA A 238 22.00 -13.10 6.97
C ALA A 238 23.52 -13.05 7.19
N ARG A 239 24.27 -12.53 6.21
CA ARG A 239 25.72 -12.36 6.28
C ARG A 239 26.15 -11.08 7.00
N GLY A 240 25.23 -10.19 7.33
CA GLY A 240 25.54 -8.88 7.90
C GLY A 240 26.19 -7.91 6.92
N GLU A 241 26.08 -8.17 5.61
CA GLU A 241 26.58 -7.30 4.53
C GLU A 241 25.65 -6.09 4.32
N ALA A 242 24.40 -6.23 4.73
CA ALA A 242 23.40 -5.18 4.71
C ALA A 242 22.65 -5.14 6.05
N THR A 243 22.21 -3.94 6.44
CA THR A 243 21.38 -3.75 7.63
C THR A 243 20.06 -3.11 7.20
N PRO A 244 18.90 -3.68 7.59
CA PRO A 244 17.62 -3.04 7.32
C PRO A 244 17.62 -1.62 7.90
N PRO A 245 17.33 -0.56 7.12
CA PRO A 245 17.47 0.85 7.56
C PRO A 245 16.62 1.17 8.78
N TRP A 246 15.41 0.62 8.86
CA TRP A 246 14.50 0.82 9.96
C TRP A 246 15.05 0.36 11.32
N ARG A 247 16.04 -0.53 11.36
CA ARG A 247 16.67 -0.97 12.61
C ARG A 247 17.25 0.17 13.42
N ASN A 248 17.83 1.15 12.77
CA ASN A 248 18.45 2.29 13.44
C ASN A 248 17.43 3.34 13.88
N GLU A 249 16.26 3.31 13.31
CA GLU A 249 15.19 4.30 13.53
C GLU A 249 14.12 3.78 14.48
N MET A 250 14.10 2.49 14.75
CA MET A 250 13.09 1.85 15.58
C MET A 250 13.20 2.31 17.04
N ARG A 251 12.10 2.86 17.56
CA ARG A 251 12.01 3.38 18.93
C ARG A 251 12.39 2.31 19.98
N TRP A 252 12.11 1.04 19.69
CA TRP A 252 12.36 -0.11 20.58
C TRP A 252 13.66 -0.85 20.28
N TRP A 253 14.45 -0.41 19.31
CA TRP A 253 15.71 -1.08 18.94
C TRP A 253 16.67 -1.31 20.11
N LYS A 254 16.75 -0.37 21.04
CA LYS A 254 17.57 -0.49 22.25
C LYS A 254 17.14 -1.65 23.17
N HIS A 255 15.91 -2.16 23.03
CA HIS A 255 15.36 -3.28 23.79
C HIS A 255 15.36 -4.60 23.02
N VAL A 256 15.80 -4.60 21.77
CA VAL A 256 15.91 -5.82 20.96
C VAL A 256 16.99 -6.70 21.53
N THR A 257 16.68 -7.95 21.82
CA THR A 257 17.65 -8.95 22.29
C THR A 257 18.61 -9.27 21.14
N ARG A 258 19.89 -8.95 21.33
CA ARG A 258 20.95 -9.32 20.39
C ARG A 258 21.36 -10.76 20.67
N THR A 259 20.74 -11.72 20.01
CA THR A 259 21.29 -13.08 19.96
C THR A 259 22.55 -13.06 19.11
N PRO A 260 23.65 -13.71 19.56
CA PRO A 260 24.82 -13.89 18.71
C PRO A 260 24.38 -14.58 17.42
N ASN A 261 24.89 -14.10 16.27
CA ASN A 261 24.63 -14.75 14.99
C ASN A 261 25.14 -16.20 15.06
N PRO A 262 24.29 -17.23 14.95
CA PRO A 262 24.71 -18.63 15.05
C PRO A 262 25.71 -19.04 13.96
N LEU A 263 25.92 -18.21 12.93
CA LEU A 263 26.93 -18.42 11.88
C LEU A 263 28.30 -17.79 12.22
N GLN A 264 28.44 -17.14 13.39
CA GLN A 264 29.69 -16.54 13.87
C GLN A 264 30.26 -17.25 15.12
N ALA A 265 29.66 -18.36 15.53
CA ALA A 265 30.12 -19.20 16.64
C ALA A 265 30.89 -20.42 16.12
#